data_e6f665f17f39c5bc35494825b4dcfab2
#
_entry.id   e6f665f17f39c5bc35494825b4dcfab2
#
_cell.length_a   1.000
_cell.length_b   1.000
_cell.length_c   1.000
_cell.angle_alpha   90.00
_cell.angle_beta   90.00
_cell.angle_gamma   90.00
#
_symmetry.space_group_name_H-M   'P 1'
#
loop_
_entity.id
_entity.type
_entity.pdbx_description
1 polymer ?
#
loop_
_entity_poly.entity_id
_entity_poly.type
_entity_poly.pdbx_seq_one_letter_code
_entity_poly.pdbx_strand_id
1 'polypeptide(L)' 'MDKAVQDALNQQIGKELYAAYLYLAISSHFELRSLLGFARWMRLQAKEELGHAMRLFDY' A
#
# COMPACT_ATOMS: atom_id res chain seq x y z
N MET A 1 14.82 -12.28 16.62
CA MET A 1 14.43 -12.74 15.27
C MET A 1 15.67 -12.89 14.41
N ASP A 2 15.76 -13.93 13.63
CA ASP A 2 16.85 -14.16 12.69
C ASP A 2 16.95 -12.99 11.71
N LYS A 3 18.18 -12.55 11.43
CA LYS A 3 18.43 -11.42 10.54
C LYS A 3 17.85 -11.63 9.14
N ALA A 4 17.95 -12.85 8.60
CA ALA A 4 17.42 -13.15 7.28
C ALA A 4 15.89 -12.99 7.25
N VAL A 5 15.20 -13.42 8.29
CA VAL A 5 13.75 -13.27 8.42
C VAL A 5 13.40 -11.78 8.57
N GLN A 6 14.15 -11.06 9.38
CA GLN A 6 13.92 -9.63 9.60
C GLN A 6 14.10 -8.84 8.31
N ASP A 7 15.15 -9.14 7.53
CA ASP A 7 15.38 -8.49 6.25
C ASP A 7 14.26 -8.78 5.26
N ALA A 8 13.77 -10.02 5.22
CA ALA A 8 12.67 -10.42 4.35
C ALA A 8 11.38 -9.67 4.72
N LEU A 9 11.08 -9.55 6.02
CA LEU A 9 9.92 -8.80 6.50
C LEU A 9 10.03 -7.33 6.13
N ASN A 10 11.19 -6.72 6.30
CA ASN A 10 11.40 -5.32 5.97
C ASN A 10 11.22 -5.08 4.46
N GLN A 11 11.71 -5.99 3.62
CA GLN A 11 11.50 -5.91 2.18
C GLN A 11 10.02 -5.98 1.82
N GLN A 12 9.29 -6.89 2.45
CA GLN A 12 7.87 -7.05 2.17
C GLN A 12 7.06 -5.83 2.62
N ILE A 13 7.39 -5.27 3.79
CA ILE A 13 6.77 -4.03 4.26
C ILE A 13 7.01 -2.90 3.26
N GLY A 14 8.22 -2.78 2.76
CA GLY A 14 8.57 -1.78 1.76
C GLY A 14 7.76 -1.94 0.48
N LYS A 15 7.56 -3.18 0.01
CA LYS A 15 6.73 -3.45 -1.18
C LYS A 15 5.28 -3.05 -0.96
N GLU A 16 4.72 -3.37 0.22
CA GLU A 16 3.34 -3.01 0.54
C GLU A 16 3.15 -1.50 0.63
N LEU A 17 4.11 -0.79 1.23
CA LEU A 17 4.06 0.67 1.32
C LEU A 17 4.20 1.32 -0.06
N TYR A 18 5.06 0.78 -0.92
CA TYR A 18 5.21 1.28 -2.28
C TYR A 18 3.92 1.08 -3.08
N ALA A 19 3.28 -0.09 -2.93
CA ALA A 19 2.00 -0.36 -3.59
C ALA A 19 0.93 0.63 -3.11
N ALA A 20 0.87 0.91 -1.81
CA ALA A 20 -0.07 1.89 -1.27
C ALA A 20 0.15 3.28 -1.87
N TYR A 21 1.41 3.69 -1.98
CA TYR A 21 1.78 4.96 -2.61
C TYR A 21 1.28 5.03 -4.05
N LEU A 22 1.53 3.96 -4.84
CA LEU A 22 1.09 3.92 -6.24
C LEU A 22 -0.43 4.00 -6.35
N TYR A 23 -1.16 3.28 -5.51
CA TYR A 23 -2.62 3.32 -5.53
C TYR A 23 -3.15 4.72 -5.20
N LEU A 24 -2.53 5.41 -4.23
CA LEU A 24 -2.92 6.79 -3.91
C LEU A 24 -2.63 7.75 -5.06
N ALA A 25 -1.49 7.59 -5.73
CA ALA A 25 -1.14 8.40 -6.88
C ALA A 25 -2.14 8.20 -8.02
N ILE A 26 -2.53 6.95 -8.28
CA ILE A 26 -3.53 6.62 -9.30
C ILE A 26 -4.88 7.19 -8.91
N SER A 27 -5.26 7.08 -7.64
CA SER A 27 -6.51 7.64 -7.13
C SER A 27 -6.59 9.16 -7.39
N SER A 28 -5.51 9.88 -7.07
CA SER A 28 -5.41 11.31 -7.30
C SER A 28 -5.59 11.65 -8.78
N HIS A 29 -4.97 10.87 -9.67
CA HIS A 29 -5.11 11.03 -11.11
C HIS A 29 -6.57 10.90 -11.56
N PHE A 30 -7.28 9.89 -11.05
CA PHE A 30 -8.68 9.67 -11.38
C PHE A 30 -9.58 10.76 -10.82
N GLU A 31 -9.27 11.31 -9.63
CA GLU A 31 -10.02 12.43 -9.07
C GLU A 31 -9.93 13.65 -9.98
N LEU A 32 -8.74 13.94 -10.49
CA LEU A 32 -8.53 15.06 -11.41
C LEU A 32 -9.32 14.91 -12.71
N ARG A 33 -9.64 13.67 -13.10
CA ARG A 33 -10.42 13.38 -14.29
C ARG A 33 -11.90 13.13 -14.00
N SER A 34 -12.32 13.40 -12.76
CA SER A 34 -13.70 13.21 -12.31
C SER A 34 -14.18 11.75 -12.39
N LEU A 35 -13.25 10.80 -12.36
CA LEU A 35 -13.57 9.36 -12.33
C LEU A 35 -13.61 8.89 -10.88
N LEU A 36 -14.59 9.41 -10.13
CA LEU A 36 -14.61 9.28 -8.68
C LEU A 36 -14.80 7.83 -8.19
N GLY A 37 -15.49 6.99 -8.96
CA GLY A 37 -15.64 5.58 -8.61
C GLY A 37 -14.30 4.85 -8.61
N PHE A 38 -13.50 5.06 -9.65
CA PHE A 38 -12.15 4.48 -9.73
C PHE A 38 -11.23 5.07 -8.66
N ALA A 39 -11.34 6.39 -8.41
CA ALA A 39 -10.53 7.05 -7.38
C ALA A 39 -10.81 6.43 -6.01
N ARG A 40 -12.08 6.22 -5.69
CA ARG A 40 -12.47 5.62 -4.40
C ARG A 40 -11.96 4.18 -4.29
N TRP A 41 -12.07 3.40 -5.36
CA TRP A 41 -11.60 2.02 -5.37
C TRP A 41 -10.09 1.95 -5.14
N MET A 42 -9.32 2.82 -5.81
CA MET A 42 -7.87 2.88 -5.64
C MET A 42 -7.48 3.29 -4.23
N ARG A 43 -8.24 4.21 -3.61
CA ARG A 43 -8.00 4.62 -2.23
C ARG A 43 -8.22 3.45 -1.26
N LEU A 44 -9.25 2.64 -1.52
CA LEU A 44 -9.51 1.45 -0.71
C LEU A 44 -8.38 0.43 -0.85
N GLN A 45 -7.85 0.24 -2.06
CA GLN A 45 -6.70 -0.63 -2.29
C GLN A 45 -5.47 -0.14 -1.53
N ALA A 46 -5.22 1.18 -1.54
CA ALA A 46 -4.12 1.77 -0.79
C ALA A 46 -4.27 1.49 0.71
N LYS A 47 -5.47 1.63 1.24
CA LYS A 47 -5.76 1.38 2.64
C LYS A 47 -5.52 -0.08 3.01
N GLU A 48 -5.90 -1.02 2.13
CA GLU A 48 -5.63 -2.45 2.34
C GLU A 48 -4.13 -2.72 2.38
N GLU A 49 -3.36 -2.14 1.46
CA GLU A 49 -1.91 -2.34 1.44
C GLU A 49 -1.24 -1.79 2.69
N LEU A 50 -1.71 -0.64 3.19
CA LEU A 50 -1.22 -0.11 4.47
C LEU A 50 -1.55 -1.06 5.61
N GLY A 51 -2.74 -1.66 5.61
CA GLY A 51 -3.12 -2.66 6.61
C GLY A 51 -2.22 -3.88 6.56
N HIS A 52 -1.86 -4.35 5.36
CA HIS A 52 -0.91 -5.46 5.19
C HIS A 52 0.46 -5.10 5.77
N ALA A 53 0.96 -3.90 5.47
CA ALA A 53 2.24 -3.44 5.99
C ALA A 53 2.24 -3.37 7.51
N MET A 54 1.16 -2.87 8.11
CA MET A 54 1.04 -2.78 9.56
C MET A 54 1.02 -4.14 10.22
N ARG A 55 0.34 -5.12 9.62
CA ARG A 55 0.33 -6.49 10.14
C ARG A 55 1.70 -7.13 10.09
N LEU A 56 2.44 -6.90 9.01
CA LEU A 56 3.81 -7.40 8.89
C LEU A 56 4.73 -6.72 9.91
N PHE A 57 4.55 -5.43 10.11
CA PHE A 57 5.32 -4.67 11.08
C PHE A 57 5.10 -5.18 12.50
N ASP A 58 3.86 -5.55 12.82
CA ASP A 58 3.48 -6.03 14.15
C ASP A 58 3.84 -7.52 14.37
N TYR A 59 4.26 -8.21 13.31
CA TYR A 59 4.70 -9.60 13.40
C TYR A 59 6.00 -9.69 14.18
#